data_f1d07633457ae58acc3d8a0d2857e45a
#
_entry.id   f1d07633457ae58acc3d8a0d2857e45a
#
_cell.length_a   1.000
_cell.length_b   1.000
_cell.length_c   1.000
_cell.angle_alpha   90.00
_cell.angle_beta   90.00
_cell.angle_gamma   90.00
#
_symmetry.space_group_name_H-M   'P 1'
#
loop_
_entity.id
_entity.type
_entity.pdbx_description
1 polymer ?
#
loop_
_entity_poly.entity_id
_entity_poly.type
_entity_poly.pdbx_seq_one_letter_code
_entity_poly.pdbx_strand_id
1 'polypeptide(L)'
;MTQEELEQMGKDIAKVFTTLNIGCDLQCCTSNTFVDKFEFNLRNLTDIVKVKKVAEILKICYHQEIEQVQSQYFHFALQIKKGNATLDNKQDYKTSNRLAVVIGMDDNEKPIEFDLRKAIHTLIAGSTGMGKTNIINNIIYGLAKQNTEKQVQFYIIDIKRTLTIWKGLPHIKEVVTEDAYDANALLEEIGEKMESRYKLLERMGKTKADADDFPHIVVIIDELADLMLSNMKKYVEESIQHIAQLGRAVNISLIIATQNPLVKVCTSLIKANCPTRIALKTISIADSRTIFDNKKAYELGGVGNAIIRRAGDMTENKFKAFYLTDEQIKEYVKGVGNGRLE
;
A
#
# COMPACT_ATOMS: atom_id res chain seq x y z
N MET A 1 -2.20 19.59 -19.39
CA MET A 1 -1.64 20.94 -19.39
C MET A 1 -0.42 20.93 -20.30
N THR A 2 -0.33 21.86 -21.23
CA THR A 2 0.85 22.01 -22.10
C THR A 2 2.00 22.63 -21.29
N GLN A 3 3.24 22.57 -21.81
CA GLN A 3 4.39 23.19 -21.15
C GLN A 3 4.21 24.73 -21.03
N GLU A 4 3.60 25.37 -22.02
CA GLU A 4 3.30 26.82 -22.02
C GLU A 4 2.27 27.19 -20.94
N GLU A 5 1.21 26.39 -20.78
CA GLU A 5 0.21 26.58 -19.71
C GLU A 5 0.83 26.39 -18.33
N LEU A 6 1.74 25.42 -18.18
CA LEU A 6 2.46 25.16 -16.93
C LEU A 6 3.38 26.33 -16.55
N GLU A 7 4.13 26.87 -17.51
CA GLU A 7 4.99 28.04 -17.29
C GLU A 7 4.18 29.31 -16.98
N GLN A 8 3.03 29.49 -17.64
CA GLN A 8 2.14 30.60 -17.34
C GLN A 8 1.60 30.49 -15.90
N MET A 9 1.18 29.33 -15.48
CA MET A 9 0.74 29.07 -14.11
C MET A 9 1.85 29.35 -13.09
N GLY A 10 3.08 28.95 -13.37
CA GLY A 10 4.24 29.26 -12.53
C GLY A 10 4.48 30.76 -12.37
N LYS A 11 4.34 31.53 -13.46
CA LYS A 11 4.42 33.03 -13.46
C LYS A 11 3.29 33.64 -12.64
N ASP A 12 2.09 33.09 -12.71
CA ASP A 12 0.94 33.58 -11.94
C ASP A 12 1.09 33.29 -10.44
N ILE A 13 1.63 32.14 -10.07
CA ILE A 13 2.03 31.80 -8.70
C ILE A 13 3.10 32.81 -8.21
N ALA A 14 4.11 33.13 -9.04
CA ALA A 14 5.16 34.09 -8.68
C ALA A 14 4.57 35.49 -8.42
N LYS A 15 3.52 35.92 -9.15
CA LYS A 15 2.81 37.17 -8.89
C LYS A 15 2.13 37.19 -7.52
N VAL A 16 1.54 36.04 -7.09
CA VAL A 16 0.93 35.94 -5.77
C VAL A 16 1.98 36.14 -4.67
N PHE A 17 3.18 35.58 -4.82
CA PHE A 17 4.28 35.82 -3.88
C PHE A 17 4.67 37.30 -3.84
N THR A 18 4.79 37.94 -5.00
CA THR A 18 5.10 39.37 -5.10
C THR A 18 4.04 40.23 -4.40
N THR A 19 2.76 39.94 -4.60
CA THR A 19 1.64 40.65 -3.95
C THR A 19 1.69 40.56 -2.42
N LEU A 20 2.25 39.44 -1.88
CA LEU A 20 2.42 39.20 -0.45
C LEU A 20 3.79 39.70 0.08
N ASN A 21 4.51 40.49 -0.69
CA ASN A 21 5.86 41.00 -0.38
C ASN A 21 6.86 39.86 -0.06
N ILE A 22 6.79 38.78 -0.84
CA ILE A 22 7.75 37.67 -0.80
C ILE A 22 8.57 37.72 -2.08
N GLY A 23 9.85 38.03 -1.97
CA GLY A 23 10.75 38.05 -3.13
C GLY A 23 11.14 36.62 -3.51
N CYS A 24 10.66 36.17 -4.67
CA CYS A 24 11.09 34.89 -5.23
C CYS A 24 11.18 34.95 -6.76
N ASP A 25 12.01 34.07 -7.32
CA ASP A 25 12.20 33.92 -8.75
C ASP A 25 11.88 32.49 -9.15
N LEU A 26 10.94 32.35 -10.12
CA LEU A 26 10.59 31.05 -10.69
C LEU A 26 11.81 30.49 -11.45
N GLN A 27 12.22 29.28 -11.14
CA GLN A 27 13.38 28.61 -11.74
C GLN A 27 12.96 27.63 -12.82
N CYS A 28 12.06 26.72 -12.50
CA CYS A 28 11.54 25.77 -13.47
C CYS A 28 10.12 25.32 -13.13
N CYS A 29 9.45 24.79 -14.13
CA CYS A 29 8.15 24.13 -14.02
C CYS A 29 8.27 22.75 -14.64
N THR A 30 7.93 21.73 -13.89
CA THR A 30 7.91 20.34 -14.37
C THR A 30 6.56 19.72 -14.07
N SER A 31 6.14 18.83 -14.94
CA SER A 31 4.86 18.15 -14.84
C SER A 31 5.07 16.65 -15.04
N ASN A 32 4.45 15.86 -14.19
CA ASN A 32 4.39 14.41 -14.35
C ASN A 32 2.94 13.93 -14.18
N THR A 33 2.73 12.62 -14.12
CA THR A 33 1.39 12.02 -13.99
C THR A 33 0.66 12.46 -12.71
N PHE A 34 1.38 12.80 -11.63
CA PHE A 34 0.81 13.03 -10.30
C PHE A 34 0.80 14.46 -9.86
N VAL A 35 1.83 15.22 -10.24
CA VAL A 35 2.05 16.56 -9.73
C VAL A 35 2.53 17.51 -10.83
N ASP A 36 2.13 18.76 -10.71
CA ASP A 36 2.78 19.88 -11.35
C ASP A 36 3.67 20.54 -10.31
N LYS A 37 4.98 20.63 -10.59
CA LYS A 37 6.00 21.12 -9.67
C LYS A 37 6.53 22.45 -10.18
N PHE A 38 6.52 23.44 -9.29
CA PHE A 38 7.03 24.79 -9.53
C PHE A 38 8.16 25.06 -8.55
N GLU A 39 9.36 25.27 -9.05
CA GLU A 39 10.55 25.53 -8.24
C GLU A 39 10.88 27.03 -8.24
N PHE A 40 11.13 27.54 -7.04
CA PHE A 40 11.40 28.95 -6.81
C PHE A 40 12.66 29.14 -5.98
N ASN A 41 13.38 30.25 -6.25
CA ASN A 41 14.42 30.77 -5.37
C ASN A 41 13.88 31.93 -4.55
N LEU A 42 14.04 31.87 -3.22
CA LEU A 42 13.79 32.99 -2.34
C LEU A 42 14.94 34.00 -2.42
N ARG A 43 14.60 35.28 -2.48
CA ARG A 43 15.58 36.36 -2.35
C ARG A 43 15.95 36.64 -0.90
N ASN A 44 15.09 36.25 0.06
CA ASN A 44 15.33 36.41 1.47
C ASN A 44 14.86 35.15 2.24
N LEU A 45 15.77 34.55 3.03
CA LEU A 45 15.48 33.35 3.83
C LEU A 45 14.39 33.54 4.88
N THR A 46 14.23 34.75 5.41
CA THR A 46 13.17 35.03 6.42
C THR A 46 11.76 34.84 5.85
N ASP A 47 11.61 34.85 4.51
CA ASP A 47 10.32 34.67 3.87
C ASP A 47 9.87 33.22 3.78
N ILE A 48 10.72 32.23 4.09
CA ILE A 48 10.37 30.80 4.04
C ILE A 48 9.15 30.47 4.91
N VAL A 49 8.99 31.15 6.04
CA VAL A 49 7.83 30.96 6.93
C VAL A 49 6.54 31.42 6.28
N LYS A 50 6.62 32.47 5.45
CA LYS A 50 5.48 33.02 4.72
C LYS A 50 5.03 32.12 3.57
N VAL A 51 5.95 31.36 2.97
CA VAL A 51 5.65 30.43 1.84
C VAL A 51 4.57 29.42 2.23
N LYS A 52 4.57 28.91 3.46
CA LYS A 52 3.52 27.99 3.94
C LYS A 52 2.13 28.62 3.89
N LYS A 53 2.00 29.92 4.26
CA LYS A 53 0.74 30.64 4.19
C LYS A 53 0.28 30.82 2.75
N VAL A 54 1.22 31.06 1.83
CA VAL A 54 0.91 31.17 0.39
C VAL A 54 0.41 29.84 -0.14
N ALA A 55 1.03 28.72 0.20
CA ALA A 55 0.57 27.40 -0.20
C ALA A 55 -0.88 27.15 0.25
N GLU A 56 -1.26 27.54 1.48
CA GLU A 56 -2.64 27.45 1.95
C GLU A 56 -3.61 28.35 1.16
N ILE A 57 -3.21 29.54 0.81
CA ILE A 57 -4.01 30.45 -0.04
C ILE A 57 -4.21 29.86 -1.43
N LEU A 58 -3.14 29.34 -2.03
CA LEU A 58 -3.18 28.72 -3.35
C LEU A 58 -4.07 27.47 -3.38
N LYS A 59 -4.11 26.67 -2.29
CA LYS A 59 -5.07 25.56 -2.16
C LYS A 59 -6.51 26.02 -2.35
N ILE A 60 -6.86 27.15 -1.73
CA ILE A 60 -8.21 27.72 -1.83
C ILE A 60 -8.48 28.22 -3.25
N CYS A 61 -7.52 28.95 -3.84
CA CYS A 61 -7.68 29.55 -5.17
C CYS A 61 -7.77 28.51 -6.30
N TYR A 62 -7.00 27.45 -6.22
CA TYR A 62 -6.95 26.43 -7.27
C TYR A 62 -7.83 25.20 -6.98
N HIS A 63 -8.47 25.11 -5.80
CA HIS A 63 -9.24 23.95 -5.34
C HIS A 63 -8.47 22.63 -5.45
N GLN A 64 -7.16 22.67 -5.28
CA GLN A 64 -6.24 21.54 -5.42
C GLN A 64 -5.34 21.40 -4.19
N GLU A 65 -4.85 20.19 -3.92
CA GLU A 65 -3.85 19.98 -2.88
C GLU A 65 -2.50 20.52 -3.34
N ILE A 66 -1.98 21.49 -2.60
CA ILE A 66 -0.67 22.10 -2.83
C ILE A 66 0.21 21.81 -1.63
N GLU A 67 1.34 21.15 -1.85
CA GLU A 67 2.34 20.87 -0.81
C GLU A 67 3.59 21.73 -1.07
N GLN A 68 4.14 22.31 0.00
CA GLN A 68 5.46 22.88 -0.04
C GLN A 68 6.48 21.77 0.19
N VAL A 69 7.36 21.55 -0.78
CA VAL A 69 8.51 20.67 -0.66
C VAL A 69 9.74 21.53 -0.44
N GLN A 70 10.42 21.35 0.70
CA GLN A 70 11.63 22.10 0.99
C GLN A 70 12.81 21.44 0.28
N SER A 71 13.47 22.15 -0.62
CA SER A 71 14.81 21.82 -1.09
C SER A 71 15.83 22.76 -0.44
N GLN A 72 17.12 22.44 -0.55
CA GLN A 72 18.19 23.06 0.26
C GLN A 72 18.28 24.60 0.10
N TYR A 73 18.53 25.29 1.22
CA TYR A 73 18.83 26.73 1.33
C TYR A 73 17.70 27.67 0.84
N PHE A 74 17.95 28.47 -0.19
CA PHE A 74 17.00 29.46 -0.75
C PHE A 74 15.97 28.85 -1.70
N HIS A 75 16.07 27.59 -2.02
CA HIS A 75 15.16 26.89 -2.92
C HIS A 75 13.93 26.34 -2.19
N PHE A 76 12.76 26.46 -2.78
CA PHE A 76 11.58 25.71 -2.40
C PHE A 76 10.78 25.30 -3.64
N ALA A 77 10.01 24.26 -3.52
CA ALA A 77 9.09 23.83 -4.56
C ALA A 77 7.67 23.82 -4.03
N LEU A 78 6.73 24.22 -4.87
CA LEU A 78 5.32 23.96 -4.69
C LEU A 78 4.93 22.82 -5.61
N GLN A 79 4.26 21.81 -5.06
CA GLN A 79 3.69 20.71 -5.81
C GLN A 79 2.18 20.80 -5.77
N ILE A 80 1.56 20.94 -6.94
CA ILE A 80 0.11 20.88 -7.11
C ILE A 80 -0.25 19.46 -7.52
N LYS A 81 -1.01 18.76 -6.69
CA LYS A 81 -1.42 17.39 -6.99
C LYS A 81 -2.49 17.38 -8.06
N LYS A 82 -2.21 16.66 -9.12
CA LYS A 82 -3.21 16.34 -10.13
C LYS A 82 -4.20 15.37 -9.49
N GLY A 83 -5.47 15.72 -9.46
CA GLY A 83 -6.56 14.97 -8.84
C GLY A 83 -6.49 13.45 -9.06
N ASN A 84 -7.58 12.73 -9.16
CA ASN A 84 -7.63 11.25 -9.24
C ASN A 84 -7.03 10.67 -10.54
N ALA A 85 -5.74 10.95 -10.83
CA ALA A 85 -5.04 10.24 -11.90
C ALA A 85 -5.04 8.74 -11.56
N THR A 86 -5.66 7.94 -12.43
CA THR A 86 -5.65 6.49 -12.29
C THR A 86 -4.39 5.95 -12.94
N LEU A 87 -3.57 5.23 -12.18
CA LEU A 87 -2.42 4.52 -12.74
C LEU A 87 -2.85 3.13 -13.18
N ASP A 88 -2.74 2.85 -14.46
CA ASP A 88 -2.96 1.51 -14.98
C ASP A 88 -1.75 0.60 -14.69
N ASN A 89 -2.01 -0.61 -14.22
CA ASN A 89 -0.98 -1.64 -14.02
C ASN A 89 -0.65 -2.35 -15.36
N LYS A 90 -0.21 -1.57 -16.36
CA LYS A 90 0.07 -2.10 -17.72
C LYS A 90 1.53 -2.41 -17.97
N GLN A 91 2.45 -1.95 -17.11
CA GLN A 91 3.88 -2.07 -17.36
C GLN A 91 4.48 -3.21 -16.56
N ASP A 92 5.35 -3.97 -17.20
CA ASP A 92 6.20 -4.96 -16.55
C ASP A 92 7.39 -4.25 -15.92
N TYR A 93 7.25 -3.91 -14.63
CA TYR A 93 8.34 -3.34 -13.86
C TYR A 93 9.32 -4.42 -13.44
N LYS A 94 10.62 -4.17 -13.68
CA LYS A 94 11.67 -5.04 -13.15
C LYS A 94 11.69 -4.93 -11.62
N THR A 95 11.43 -6.05 -10.95
CA THR A 95 11.45 -6.15 -9.49
C THR A 95 12.76 -6.72 -8.97
N SER A 96 13.04 -6.52 -7.68
CA SER A 96 14.28 -7.00 -7.03
C SER A 96 14.36 -8.53 -6.98
N ASN A 97 13.22 -9.21 -6.99
CA ASN A 97 13.10 -10.67 -6.99
C ASN A 97 11.66 -11.08 -7.29
N ARG A 98 11.42 -12.39 -7.54
CA ARG A 98 10.10 -12.94 -7.91
C ARG A 98 8.99 -12.77 -6.86
N LEU A 99 9.33 -12.54 -5.59
CA LEU A 99 8.37 -12.30 -4.51
C LEU A 99 8.17 -10.78 -4.24
N ALA A 100 8.67 -9.93 -5.12
CA ALA A 100 8.50 -8.50 -5.06
C ALA A 100 7.59 -8.03 -6.19
N VAL A 101 6.69 -7.10 -5.91
CA VAL A 101 5.76 -6.53 -6.88
C VAL A 101 5.76 -5.01 -6.76
N VAL A 102 5.57 -4.30 -7.86
CA VAL A 102 5.38 -2.85 -7.84
C VAL A 102 3.89 -2.57 -7.65
N ILE A 103 3.54 -1.89 -6.57
CA ILE A 103 2.14 -1.62 -6.18
C ILE A 103 1.68 -0.20 -6.52
N GLY A 104 2.57 0.64 -7.02
CA GLY A 104 2.27 2.03 -7.38
C GLY A 104 3.53 2.84 -7.60
N MET A 105 3.37 4.16 -7.69
CA MET A 105 4.45 5.14 -7.93
C MET A 105 4.43 6.23 -6.87
N ASP A 106 5.61 6.76 -6.52
CA ASP A 106 5.70 7.98 -5.72
C ASP A 106 5.48 9.24 -6.60
N ASP A 107 5.48 10.41 -5.96
CA ASP A 107 5.26 11.70 -6.65
C ASP A 107 6.37 12.04 -7.67
N ASN A 108 7.50 11.31 -7.67
CA ASN A 108 8.58 11.45 -8.64
C ASN A 108 8.57 10.33 -9.70
N GLU A 109 7.46 9.61 -9.86
CA GLU A 109 7.30 8.44 -10.75
C GLU A 109 8.27 7.28 -10.46
N LYS A 110 8.79 7.23 -9.24
CA LYS A 110 9.62 6.13 -8.81
C LYS A 110 8.74 4.96 -8.33
N PRO A 111 9.00 3.73 -8.80
CA PRO A 111 8.20 2.57 -8.43
C PRO A 111 8.30 2.24 -6.94
N ILE A 112 7.15 1.98 -6.34
CA ILE A 112 7.04 1.51 -4.96
C ILE A 112 6.92 0.00 -4.97
N GLU A 113 8.02 -0.64 -4.63
CA GLU A 113 8.10 -2.10 -4.54
C GLU A 113 7.61 -2.60 -3.18
N PHE A 114 6.79 -3.65 -3.22
CA PHE A 114 6.36 -4.46 -2.08
C PHE A 114 7.01 -5.85 -2.22
N ASP A 115 7.96 -6.18 -1.35
CA ASP A 115 8.69 -7.44 -1.34
C ASP A 115 8.23 -8.30 -0.15
N LEU A 116 7.55 -9.41 -0.40
CA LEU A 116 7.03 -10.32 0.63
C LEU A 116 8.11 -10.80 1.62
N ARG A 117 9.35 -11.00 1.15
CA ARG A 117 10.44 -11.48 2.02
C ARG A 117 10.86 -10.44 3.04
N LYS A 118 10.71 -9.14 2.70
CA LYS A 118 11.01 -8.00 3.57
C LYS A 118 9.78 -7.55 4.35
N ALA A 119 8.61 -7.58 3.70
CA ALA A 119 7.35 -7.16 4.29
C ALA A 119 6.88 -8.12 5.38
N ILE A 120 7.17 -9.41 5.24
CA ILE A 120 6.85 -10.49 6.17
C ILE A 120 5.33 -10.56 6.41
N HIS A 121 4.83 -9.82 7.41
CA HIS A 121 3.42 -9.64 7.71
C HIS A 121 3.06 -8.17 7.55
N THR A 122 1.95 -7.91 6.88
CA THR A 122 1.55 -6.57 6.45
C THR A 122 0.15 -6.24 6.95
N LEU A 123 0.01 -5.05 7.52
CA LEU A 123 -1.29 -4.46 7.85
C LEU A 123 -1.64 -3.39 6.81
N ILE A 124 -2.80 -3.55 6.16
CA ILE A 124 -3.34 -2.59 5.18
C ILE A 124 -4.60 -1.97 5.76
N ALA A 125 -4.64 -0.65 5.91
CA ALA A 125 -5.81 0.01 6.45
C ALA A 125 -6.24 1.22 5.61
N GLY A 126 -7.53 1.53 5.64
CA GLY A 126 -8.08 2.69 4.95
C GLY A 126 -9.59 2.64 4.86
N SER A 127 -10.21 3.81 4.75
CA SER A 127 -11.66 3.95 4.68
C SER A 127 -12.24 3.24 3.46
N THR A 128 -13.52 2.92 3.53
CA THR A 128 -14.28 2.34 2.41
C THR A 128 -14.12 3.18 1.15
N GLY A 129 -13.92 2.54 0.01
CA GLY A 129 -13.78 3.21 -1.28
C GLY A 129 -12.40 3.86 -1.54
N MET A 130 -11.45 3.82 -0.61
CA MET A 130 -10.14 4.44 -0.79
C MET A 130 -9.14 3.59 -1.58
N GLY A 131 -9.47 2.33 -1.92
CA GLY A 131 -8.64 1.47 -2.79
C GLY A 131 -7.87 0.38 -2.06
N LYS A 132 -8.24 0.02 -0.82
CA LYS A 132 -7.62 -1.07 -0.03
C LYS A 132 -7.60 -2.40 -0.80
N THR A 133 -8.76 -2.86 -1.24
CA THR A 133 -8.92 -4.10 -2.03
C THR A 133 -8.13 -4.05 -3.33
N ASN A 134 -8.00 -2.86 -3.93
CA ASN A 134 -7.20 -2.70 -5.14
C ASN A 134 -5.69 -2.89 -4.89
N ILE A 135 -5.15 -2.48 -3.74
CA ILE A 135 -3.76 -2.79 -3.36
C ILE A 135 -3.57 -4.29 -3.22
N ILE A 136 -4.52 -4.99 -2.57
CA ILE A 136 -4.51 -6.45 -2.45
C ILE A 136 -4.54 -7.11 -3.84
N ASN A 137 -5.42 -6.64 -4.71
CA ASN A 137 -5.52 -7.11 -6.10
C ASN A 137 -4.19 -6.97 -6.85
N ASN A 138 -3.51 -5.83 -6.71
CA ASN A 138 -2.19 -5.62 -7.33
C ASN A 138 -1.13 -6.59 -6.79
N ILE A 139 -1.16 -6.89 -5.48
CA ILE A 139 -0.24 -7.85 -4.87
C ILE A 139 -0.51 -9.26 -5.40
N ILE A 140 -1.78 -9.70 -5.43
CA ILE A 140 -2.16 -11.03 -5.98
C ILE A 140 -1.73 -11.13 -7.44
N TYR A 141 -2.12 -10.13 -8.26
CA TYR A 141 -1.81 -10.10 -9.68
C TYR A 141 -0.31 -10.17 -9.96
N GLY A 142 0.46 -9.29 -9.33
CA GLY A 142 1.90 -9.21 -9.56
C GLY A 142 2.66 -10.46 -9.10
N LEU A 143 2.28 -11.04 -7.95
CA LEU A 143 2.88 -12.29 -7.47
C LEU A 143 2.51 -13.48 -8.34
N ALA A 144 1.24 -13.60 -8.75
CA ALA A 144 0.79 -14.68 -9.62
C ALA A 144 1.42 -14.61 -11.02
N LYS A 145 1.63 -13.40 -11.54
CA LYS A 145 2.27 -13.18 -12.85
C LYS A 145 3.74 -13.60 -12.87
N GLN A 146 4.44 -13.50 -11.75
CA GLN A 146 5.87 -13.78 -11.64
C GLN A 146 6.21 -15.18 -11.11
N ASN A 147 5.20 -15.92 -10.66
CA ASN A 147 5.38 -17.23 -10.00
C ASN A 147 4.36 -18.23 -10.50
N THR A 148 4.71 -19.51 -10.44
CA THR A 148 3.75 -20.60 -10.60
C THR A 148 3.00 -20.88 -9.30
N GLU A 149 1.89 -21.63 -9.37
CA GLU A 149 1.12 -22.08 -8.20
C GLU A 149 1.92 -23.03 -7.27
N LYS A 150 3.04 -23.57 -7.74
CA LYS A 150 3.99 -24.33 -6.93
C LYS A 150 4.97 -23.46 -6.17
N GLN A 151 5.07 -22.18 -6.52
CA GLN A 151 5.99 -21.22 -5.91
C GLN A 151 5.28 -20.26 -4.96
N VAL A 152 4.04 -19.85 -5.31
CA VAL A 152 3.20 -18.96 -4.48
C VAL A 152 1.78 -19.50 -4.40
N GLN A 153 1.22 -19.53 -3.20
CA GLN A 153 -0.14 -19.99 -2.91
C GLN A 153 -0.87 -18.98 -2.06
N PHE A 154 -2.12 -18.68 -2.40
CA PHE A 154 -2.96 -17.77 -1.66
C PHE A 154 -4.06 -18.53 -0.94
N TYR A 155 -4.28 -18.17 0.33
CA TYR A 155 -5.41 -18.53 1.15
C TYR A 155 -6.12 -17.25 1.55
N ILE A 156 -7.40 -17.11 1.25
CA ILE A 156 -8.12 -15.84 1.34
C ILE A 156 -9.30 -15.97 2.29
N ILE A 157 -9.38 -15.08 3.26
CA ILE A 157 -10.52 -14.88 4.15
C ILE A 157 -11.22 -13.60 3.70
N ASP A 158 -12.41 -13.74 3.10
CA ASP A 158 -13.14 -12.67 2.41
C ASP A 158 -14.66 -12.80 2.64
N ILE A 159 -15.10 -12.52 3.86
CA ILE A 159 -16.52 -12.58 4.25
C ILE A 159 -17.37 -11.61 3.41
N LYS A 160 -16.80 -10.51 2.95
CA LYS A 160 -17.47 -9.51 2.09
C LYS A 160 -17.55 -9.90 0.61
N ARG A 161 -16.87 -10.98 0.22
CA ARG A 161 -16.84 -11.51 -1.15
C ARG A 161 -16.28 -10.54 -2.21
N THR A 162 -15.36 -9.69 -1.83
CA THR A 162 -14.72 -8.69 -2.70
C THR A 162 -13.54 -9.25 -3.48
N LEU A 163 -12.92 -10.33 -3.00
CA LEU A 163 -11.79 -11.02 -3.63
C LEU A 163 -12.19 -12.34 -4.31
N THR A 164 -13.48 -12.71 -4.28
CA THR A 164 -13.98 -13.92 -4.96
C THR A 164 -13.75 -13.91 -6.48
N ILE A 165 -13.48 -12.74 -7.05
CA ILE A 165 -13.12 -12.56 -8.45
C ILE A 165 -11.86 -13.34 -8.85
N TRP A 166 -11.01 -13.69 -7.88
CA TRP A 166 -9.79 -14.49 -8.07
C TRP A 166 -10.03 -16.01 -8.08
N LYS A 167 -11.25 -16.47 -7.76
CA LYS A 167 -11.60 -17.89 -7.85
C LYS A 167 -11.37 -18.41 -9.26
N GLY A 168 -10.66 -19.54 -9.37
CA GLY A 168 -10.25 -20.11 -10.67
C GLY A 168 -8.79 -19.83 -11.06
N LEU A 169 -8.10 -18.92 -10.39
CA LEU A 169 -6.66 -18.78 -10.52
C LEU A 169 -5.97 -19.98 -9.82
N PRO A 170 -5.06 -20.74 -10.46
CA PRO A 170 -4.44 -21.94 -9.87
C PRO A 170 -3.69 -21.69 -8.56
N HIS A 171 -3.20 -20.47 -8.35
CA HIS A 171 -2.53 -20.02 -7.12
C HIS A 171 -3.46 -19.94 -5.91
N ILE A 172 -4.77 -19.76 -6.12
CA ILE A 172 -5.75 -19.71 -5.03
C ILE A 172 -6.06 -21.13 -4.57
N LYS A 173 -5.70 -21.43 -3.32
CA LYS A 173 -5.93 -22.75 -2.74
C LYS A 173 -7.25 -22.81 -2.01
N GLU A 174 -7.62 -21.72 -1.32
CA GLU A 174 -8.87 -21.65 -0.59
C GLU A 174 -9.37 -20.21 -0.48
N VAL A 175 -10.68 -20.04 -0.47
CA VAL A 175 -11.36 -18.76 -0.22
C VAL A 175 -12.52 -19.02 0.74
N VAL A 176 -12.37 -18.59 1.98
CA VAL A 176 -13.42 -18.64 3.01
C VAL A 176 -14.27 -17.37 2.90
N THR A 177 -15.58 -17.56 2.74
CA THR A 177 -16.55 -16.47 2.54
C THR A 177 -17.74 -16.54 3.51
N GLU A 178 -17.74 -17.47 4.42
CA GLU A 178 -18.87 -17.77 5.30
C GLU A 178 -18.82 -16.91 6.56
N ASP A 179 -18.06 -17.31 7.57
CA ASP A 179 -18.05 -16.63 8.86
C ASP A 179 -16.67 -16.67 9.56
N ALA A 180 -16.61 -16.14 10.79
CA ALA A 180 -15.40 -16.11 11.58
C ALA A 180 -14.99 -17.48 12.13
N TYR A 181 -15.88 -18.46 12.20
CA TYR A 181 -15.55 -19.80 12.62
C TYR A 181 -14.74 -20.51 11.52
N ASP A 182 -15.25 -20.48 10.28
CA ASP A 182 -14.55 -21.04 9.13
C ASP A 182 -13.23 -20.31 8.85
N ALA A 183 -13.22 -18.99 9.05
CA ALA A 183 -12.00 -18.19 8.97
C ALA A 183 -10.93 -18.65 9.99
N ASN A 184 -11.33 -18.96 11.24
CA ASN A 184 -10.41 -19.48 12.24
C ASN A 184 -9.95 -20.91 11.91
N ALA A 185 -10.83 -21.76 11.41
CA ALA A 185 -10.48 -23.10 10.98
C ALA A 185 -9.38 -23.09 9.89
N LEU A 186 -9.49 -22.18 8.91
CA LEU A 186 -8.44 -21.98 7.92
C LEU A 186 -7.13 -21.48 8.55
N LEU A 187 -7.17 -20.56 9.50
CA LEU A 187 -5.96 -20.09 10.19
C LEU A 187 -5.29 -21.20 11.00
N GLU A 188 -6.06 -22.08 11.64
CA GLU A 188 -5.54 -23.27 12.33
C GLU A 188 -4.89 -24.25 11.35
N GLU A 189 -5.50 -24.51 10.20
CA GLU A 189 -4.91 -25.33 9.13
C GLU A 189 -3.56 -24.75 8.65
N ILE A 190 -3.48 -23.44 8.48
CA ILE A 190 -2.20 -22.78 8.14
C ILE A 190 -1.17 -22.96 9.27
N GLY A 191 -1.59 -22.91 10.53
CA GLY A 191 -0.75 -23.24 11.69
C GLY A 191 -0.21 -24.66 11.63
N GLU A 192 -1.04 -25.65 11.30
CA GLU A 192 -0.62 -27.04 11.13
C GLU A 192 0.37 -27.23 9.97
N LYS A 193 0.13 -26.55 8.84
CA LYS A 193 1.08 -26.54 7.72
C LYS A 193 2.42 -25.94 8.14
N MET A 194 2.40 -24.86 8.94
CA MET A 194 3.58 -24.21 9.50
C MET A 194 4.40 -25.19 10.35
N GLU A 195 3.76 -25.87 11.30
CA GLU A 195 4.41 -26.89 12.16
C GLU A 195 4.99 -28.06 11.35
N SER A 196 4.25 -28.50 10.33
CA SER A 196 4.73 -29.56 9.43
C SER A 196 6.00 -29.14 8.67
N ARG A 197 6.09 -27.87 8.24
CA ARG A 197 7.29 -27.32 7.59
C ARG A 197 8.47 -27.22 8.55
N TYR A 198 8.25 -26.85 9.81
CA TYR A 198 9.31 -26.85 10.82
C TYR A 198 9.91 -28.25 11.01
N LYS A 199 9.08 -29.30 11.12
CA LYS A 199 9.55 -30.69 11.20
C LYS A 199 10.37 -31.10 9.96
N LEU A 200 10.01 -30.59 8.77
CA LEU A 200 10.79 -30.84 7.55
C LEU A 200 12.12 -30.10 7.58
N LEU A 201 12.15 -28.83 7.99
CA LEU A 201 13.39 -28.06 8.14
C LEU A 201 14.35 -28.71 9.12
N GLU A 202 13.86 -29.21 10.26
CA GLU A 202 14.66 -29.95 11.23
C GLU A 202 15.32 -31.17 10.60
N ARG A 203 14.56 -31.96 9.82
CA ARG A 203 15.09 -33.12 9.08
C ARG A 203 16.11 -32.69 8.00
N MET A 204 15.98 -31.52 7.43
CA MET A 204 16.92 -30.96 6.46
C MET A 204 18.14 -30.30 7.12
N GLY A 205 18.19 -30.23 8.46
CA GLY A 205 19.24 -29.52 9.21
C GLY A 205 19.21 -27.99 9.01
N LYS A 206 18.03 -27.44 8.66
CA LYS A 206 17.82 -26.00 8.43
C LYS A 206 17.03 -25.36 9.56
N THR A 207 17.30 -24.09 9.85
CA THR A 207 16.54 -23.28 10.81
C THR A 207 15.53 -22.36 10.13
N LYS A 208 15.65 -22.16 8.81
CA LYS A 208 14.74 -21.36 7.98
C LYS A 208 14.70 -21.94 6.57
N ALA A 209 13.56 -21.73 5.91
CA ALA A 209 13.37 -22.12 4.52
C ALA A 209 14.09 -21.15 3.55
N ASP A 210 14.67 -21.70 2.51
CA ASP A 210 15.02 -20.95 1.31
C ASP A 210 13.77 -20.73 0.45
N ALA A 211 13.87 -19.85 -0.56
CA ALA A 211 12.71 -19.47 -1.37
C ALA A 211 12.08 -20.64 -2.15
N ASP A 212 12.86 -21.71 -2.38
CA ASP A 212 12.45 -22.86 -3.19
C ASP A 212 12.20 -24.13 -2.36
N ASP A 213 12.44 -24.11 -1.04
CA ASP A 213 12.18 -25.26 -0.17
C ASP A 213 10.68 -25.55 -0.05
N PHE A 214 9.86 -24.51 0.01
CA PHE A 214 8.41 -24.60 0.11
C PHE A 214 7.73 -23.52 -0.74
N PRO A 215 6.51 -23.76 -1.25
CA PRO A 215 5.67 -22.68 -1.79
C PRO A 215 5.54 -21.54 -0.77
N HIS A 216 5.65 -20.29 -1.21
CA HIS A 216 5.35 -19.17 -0.32
C HIS A 216 3.83 -19.08 -0.12
N ILE A 217 3.35 -19.32 1.09
CA ILE A 217 1.94 -19.19 1.46
C ILE A 217 1.69 -17.73 1.84
N VAL A 218 0.68 -17.13 1.20
CA VAL A 218 0.19 -15.78 1.49
C VAL A 218 -1.24 -15.90 1.99
N VAL A 219 -1.45 -15.67 3.27
CA VAL A 219 -2.79 -15.62 3.86
C VAL A 219 -3.29 -14.19 3.82
N ILE A 220 -4.43 -13.98 3.18
CA ILE A 220 -5.04 -12.64 3.00
C ILE A 220 -6.32 -12.59 3.80
N ILE A 221 -6.44 -11.58 4.68
CA ILE A 221 -7.67 -11.26 5.41
C ILE A 221 -8.15 -9.89 4.90
N ASP A 222 -9.25 -9.84 4.14
CA ASP A 222 -9.75 -8.59 3.55
C ASP A 222 -10.34 -7.63 4.58
N GLU A 223 -10.99 -8.17 5.63
CA GLU A 223 -11.55 -7.33 6.69
C GLU A 223 -11.36 -7.97 8.06
N LEU A 224 -10.32 -7.50 8.75
CA LEU A 224 -10.02 -7.99 10.10
C LEU A 224 -11.14 -7.66 11.10
N ALA A 225 -11.86 -6.56 10.92
CA ALA A 225 -12.91 -6.15 11.85
C ALA A 225 -14.04 -7.18 11.93
N ASP A 226 -14.37 -7.86 10.82
CA ASP A 226 -15.42 -8.88 10.80
C ASP A 226 -15.06 -10.07 11.70
N LEU A 227 -13.77 -10.38 11.84
CA LEU A 227 -13.27 -11.44 12.71
C LEU A 227 -13.12 -10.97 14.17
N MET A 228 -12.51 -9.79 14.36
CA MET A 228 -12.17 -9.27 15.70
C MET A 228 -13.37 -8.71 16.47
N LEU A 229 -14.51 -8.51 15.81
CA LEU A 229 -15.78 -8.09 16.44
C LEU A 229 -16.72 -9.27 16.65
N SER A 230 -16.34 -10.47 16.25
CA SER A 230 -17.10 -11.71 16.43
C SER A 230 -16.84 -12.36 17.80
N ASN A 231 -17.60 -13.40 18.11
CA ASN A 231 -17.35 -14.27 19.26
C ASN A 231 -16.07 -15.13 19.12
N MET A 232 -15.52 -15.24 17.92
CA MET A 232 -14.26 -15.95 17.62
C MET A 232 -13.00 -15.11 17.85
N LYS A 233 -13.14 -13.83 18.26
CA LYS A 233 -12.04 -12.87 18.41
C LYS A 233 -10.79 -13.46 19.06
N LYS A 234 -10.95 -14.12 20.20
CA LYS A 234 -9.81 -14.67 20.96
C LYS A 234 -9.03 -15.71 20.15
N TYR A 235 -9.72 -16.64 19.54
CA TYR A 235 -9.12 -17.71 18.76
C TYR A 235 -8.44 -17.17 17.49
N VAL A 236 -9.12 -16.29 16.77
CA VAL A 236 -8.55 -15.61 15.59
C VAL A 236 -7.28 -14.84 15.94
N GLU A 237 -7.29 -14.07 17.04
CA GLU A 237 -6.11 -13.30 17.46
C GLU A 237 -4.94 -14.21 17.83
N GLU A 238 -5.21 -15.32 18.55
CA GLU A 238 -4.20 -16.33 18.89
C GLU A 238 -3.63 -17.01 17.64
N SER A 239 -4.47 -17.41 16.67
CA SER A 239 -4.03 -18.01 15.39
C SER A 239 -3.20 -17.04 14.56
N ILE A 240 -3.63 -15.78 14.41
CA ILE A 240 -2.87 -14.73 13.73
C ILE A 240 -1.51 -14.53 14.40
N GLN A 241 -1.49 -14.44 15.74
CA GLN A 241 -0.25 -14.24 16.50
C GLN A 241 0.72 -15.41 16.28
N HIS A 242 0.25 -16.65 16.36
CA HIS A 242 1.05 -17.85 16.17
C HIS A 242 1.70 -17.85 14.78
N ILE A 243 0.91 -17.62 13.73
CA ILE A 243 1.42 -17.55 12.35
C ILE A 243 2.41 -16.40 12.20
N ALA A 244 2.11 -15.23 12.77
CA ALA A 244 2.93 -14.03 12.60
C ALA A 244 4.27 -14.11 13.36
N GLN A 245 4.36 -14.89 14.43
CA GLN A 245 5.61 -15.11 15.15
C GLN A 245 6.54 -16.09 14.45
N LEU A 246 6.00 -17.12 13.82
CA LEU A 246 6.77 -18.26 13.32
C LEU A 246 6.76 -18.40 11.79
N GLY A 247 5.77 -17.87 11.11
CA GLY A 247 5.54 -18.07 9.67
C GLY A 247 6.70 -17.64 8.77
N ARG A 248 7.45 -16.59 9.17
CA ARG A 248 8.57 -16.05 8.38
C ARG A 248 9.61 -17.12 8.04
N ALA A 249 9.97 -17.96 9.00
CA ALA A 249 11.04 -18.93 8.82
C ALA A 249 10.64 -20.08 7.87
N VAL A 250 9.35 -20.24 7.60
CA VAL A 250 8.80 -21.33 6.77
C VAL A 250 8.02 -20.83 5.55
N ASN A 251 8.33 -19.64 5.05
CA ASN A 251 7.70 -19.03 3.87
C ASN A 251 6.18 -18.87 4.00
N ILE A 252 5.70 -18.35 5.14
CA ILE A 252 4.28 -18.00 5.36
C ILE A 252 4.19 -16.52 5.72
N SER A 253 3.36 -15.77 4.99
CA SER A 253 3.12 -14.33 5.20
C SER A 253 1.63 -14.05 5.39
N LEU A 254 1.32 -13.06 6.24
CA LEU A 254 -0.02 -12.53 6.43
C LEU A 254 -0.13 -11.16 5.75
N ILE A 255 -1.22 -10.96 5.01
CA ILE A 255 -1.67 -9.65 4.54
C ILE A 255 -3.03 -9.41 5.19
N ILE A 256 -3.06 -8.59 6.22
CA ILE A 256 -4.24 -8.32 7.02
C ILE A 256 -4.75 -6.93 6.65
N ALA A 257 -6.02 -6.86 6.22
CA ALA A 257 -6.60 -5.60 5.84
C ALA A 257 -7.81 -5.23 6.72
N THR A 258 -8.08 -3.94 6.88
CA THR A 258 -9.26 -3.44 7.59
C THR A 258 -9.68 -2.06 7.11
N GLN A 259 -11.00 -1.85 7.04
CA GLN A 259 -11.59 -0.52 6.82
C GLN A 259 -11.82 0.21 8.16
N ASN A 260 -11.76 -0.51 9.27
CA ASN A 260 -12.09 -0.01 10.59
C ASN A 260 -10.93 -0.23 11.58
N PRO A 261 -9.87 0.59 11.52
CA PRO A 261 -8.65 0.41 12.31
C PRO A 261 -8.82 0.86 13.77
N LEU A 262 -9.86 0.40 14.43
CA LEU A 262 -10.07 0.64 15.86
C LEU A 262 -9.03 -0.12 16.69
N VAL A 263 -8.69 0.40 17.86
CA VAL A 263 -7.74 -0.24 18.80
C VAL A 263 -8.18 -1.67 19.17
N LYS A 264 -9.49 -1.93 19.28
CA LYS A 264 -10.03 -3.27 19.55
C LYS A 264 -9.94 -4.24 18.35
N VAL A 265 -9.71 -3.73 17.14
CA VAL A 265 -9.49 -4.48 15.88
C VAL A 265 -8.01 -4.62 15.62
N CYS A 266 -7.29 -3.51 15.48
CA CYS A 266 -5.84 -3.46 15.32
C CYS A 266 -5.17 -3.43 16.70
N THR A 267 -5.20 -4.56 17.40
CA THR A 267 -4.62 -4.68 18.76
C THR A 267 -3.11 -4.43 18.73
N SER A 268 -2.52 -4.18 19.90
CA SER A 268 -1.06 -4.02 20.02
C SER A 268 -0.31 -5.28 19.57
N LEU A 269 -0.89 -6.45 19.80
CA LEU A 269 -0.31 -7.75 19.37
C LEU A 269 -0.26 -7.85 17.85
N ILE A 270 -1.37 -7.56 17.15
CA ILE A 270 -1.42 -7.57 15.68
C ILE A 270 -0.43 -6.54 15.10
N LYS A 271 -0.42 -5.32 15.65
CA LYS A 271 0.49 -4.26 15.19
C LYS A 271 1.97 -4.58 15.40
N ALA A 272 2.32 -5.24 16.49
CA ALA A 272 3.69 -5.66 16.77
C ALA A 272 4.19 -6.72 15.79
N ASN A 273 3.28 -7.61 15.37
CA ASN A 273 3.59 -8.71 14.45
C ASN A 273 3.44 -8.33 12.96
N CYS A 274 2.81 -7.18 12.65
CA CYS A 274 2.71 -6.65 11.28
C CYS A 274 3.57 -5.38 11.14
N PRO A 275 4.90 -5.53 11.01
CA PRO A 275 5.82 -4.39 10.98
C PRO A 275 5.72 -3.57 9.70
N THR A 276 5.33 -4.20 8.58
CA THR A 276 5.01 -3.47 7.35
C THR A 276 3.57 -2.97 7.42
N ARG A 277 3.39 -1.69 7.16
CA ARG A 277 2.07 -1.06 7.21
C ARG A 277 1.82 -0.23 5.98
N ILE A 278 0.63 -0.37 5.41
CA ILE A 278 0.14 0.45 4.31
C ILE A 278 -1.15 1.11 4.78
N ALA A 279 -1.24 2.41 4.67
CA ALA A 279 -2.50 3.11 4.92
C ALA A 279 -2.90 3.96 3.73
N LEU A 280 -4.17 3.84 3.37
CA LEU A 280 -4.89 4.78 2.54
C LEU A 280 -5.57 5.80 3.46
N LYS A 281 -6.31 6.75 2.87
CA LYS A 281 -7.03 7.77 3.65
C LYS A 281 -7.91 7.12 4.73
N THR A 282 -7.78 7.61 5.97
CA THR A 282 -8.61 7.22 7.11
C THR A 282 -9.71 8.26 7.37
N ILE A 283 -10.79 7.85 8.06
CA ILE A 283 -11.93 8.74 8.40
C ILE A 283 -11.52 9.74 9.47
N SER A 284 -10.68 9.32 10.42
CA SER A 284 -10.30 10.15 11.57
C SER A 284 -8.79 10.17 11.82
N ILE A 285 -8.35 11.18 12.57
CA ILE A 285 -6.97 11.25 13.06
C ILE A 285 -6.69 10.09 14.04
N ALA A 286 -7.68 9.64 14.81
CA ALA A 286 -7.55 8.51 15.72
C ALA A 286 -7.24 7.22 14.95
N ASP A 287 -7.92 6.96 13.83
CA ASP A 287 -7.67 5.81 12.97
C ASP A 287 -6.25 5.86 12.39
N SER A 288 -5.82 7.03 11.91
CA SER A 288 -4.47 7.24 11.40
C SER A 288 -3.41 6.95 12.47
N ARG A 289 -3.63 7.43 13.70
CA ARG A 289 -2.74 7.17 14.84
C ARG A 289 -2.72 5.68 15.23
N THR A 290 -3.83 4.99 15.12
CA THR A 290 -3.87 3.55 15.39
C THR A 290 -2.91 2.77 14.48
N ILE A 291 -2.71 3.21 13.24
CA ILE A 291 -1.88 2.51 12.26
C ILE A 291 -0.44 3.01 12.27
N PHE A 292 -0.24 4.35 12.24
CA PHE A 292 1.07 4.98 12.02
C PHE A 292 1.59 5.81 13.18
N ASP A 293 0.85 5.90 14.28
CA ASP A 293 1.15 6.73 15.44
C ASP A 293 1.20 8.24 15.12
N ASN A 294 0.70 8.65 13.94
CA ASN A 294 0.63 10.03 13.46
C ASN A 294 -0.65 10.28 12.63
N LYS A 295 -0.85 11.50 12.12
CA LYS A 295 -2.06 11.90 11.38
C LYS A 295 -1.93 11.82 9.85
N LYS A 296 -0.82 11.35 9.31
CA LYS A 296 -0.52 11.44 7.86
C LYS A 296 -1.52 10.66 6.99
N ALA A 297 -2.03 9.51 7.45
CA ALA A 297 -3.03 8.76 6.69
C ALA A 297 -4.38 9.50 6.62
N TYR A 298 -4.75 10.26 7.65
CA TYR A 298 -5.92 11.13 7.61
C TYR A 298 -5.75 12.29 6.61
N GLU A 299 -4.55 12.81 6.46
CA GLU A 299 -4.21 13.92 5.57
C GLU A 299 -4.07 13.51 4.09
N LEU A 300 -4.13 12.22 3.78
CA LEU A 300 -4.11 11.76 2.39
C LEU A 300 -5.34 12.26 1.62
N GLY A 301 -5.12 12.77 0.42
CA GLY A 301 -6.17 13.18 -0.50
C GLY A 301 -6.46 12.11 -1.56
N GLY A 302 -7.73 11.97 -1.96
CA GLY A 302 -8.15 11.17 -3.10
C GLY A 302 -8.03 9.65 -2.95
N VAL A 303 -8.67 8.94 -3.88
CA VAL A 303 -8.68 7.47 -3.94
C VAL A 303 -7.32 6.96 -4.41
N GLY A 304 -6.85 5.86 -3.83
CA GLY A 304 -5.60 5.19 -4.21
C GLY A 304 -4.31 5.89 -3.73
N ASN A 305 -4.40 7.04 -3.06
CA ASN A 305 -3.24 7.61 -2.38
C ASN A 305 -2.98 6.85 -1.09
N ALA A 306 -1.74 6.44 -0.89
CA ALA A 306 -1.35 5.59 0.21
C ALA A 306 0.01 5.99 0.79
N ILE A 307 0.29 5.50 1.99
CA ILE A 307 1.59 5.58 2.65
C ILE A 307 2.01 4.17 2.98
N ILE A 308 3.26 3.83 2.73
CA ILE A 308 3.88 2.58 3.17
C ILE A 308 5.01 2.87 4.15
N ARG A 309 5.04 2.13 5.28
CA ARG A 309 6.17 1.99 6.20
C ARG A 309 6.62 0.54 6.15
N ARG A 310 7.88 0.30 5.84
CA ARG A 310 8.42 -1.06 5.71
C ARG A 310 9.00 -1.55 7.03
N ALA A 311 9.01 -2.86 7.20
CA ALA A 311 9.67 -3.51 8.35
C ALA A 311 11.14 -3.05 8.47
N GLY A 312 11.53 -2.61 9.66
CA GLY A 312 12.88 -2.13 9.94
C GLY A 312 13.22 -0.74 9.39
N ASP A 313 12.27 -0.07 8.73
CA ASP A 313 12.43 1.28 8.21
C ASP A 313 11.31 2.18 8.77
N MET A 314 11.70 3.27 9.44
CA MET A 314 10.75 4.25 9.97
C MET A 314 10.30 5.27 8.91
N THR A 315 10.89 5.22 7.71
CA THR A 315 10.53 6.11 6.60
C THR A 315 9.14 5.77 6.07
N GLU A 316 8.33 6.78 5.91
CA GLU A 316 6.99 6.68 5.35
C GLU A 316 6.98 7.24 3.93
N ASN A 317 6.83 6.33 2.96
CA ASN A 317 6.80 6.72 1.56
C ASN A 317 5.35 6.88 1.09
N LYS A 318 4.99 8.08 0.64
CA LYS A 318 3.71 8.32 -0.04
C LYS A 318 3.78 7.76 -1.46
N PHE A 319 2.67 7.22 -1.92
CA PHE A 319 2.54 6.72 -3.28
C PHE A 319 1.09 6.70 -3.77
N LYS A 320 0.93 6.66 -5.08
CA LYS A 320 -0.32 6.38 -5.75
C LYS A 320 -0.34 4.92 -6.17
N ALA A 321 -1.30 4.16 -5.67
CA ALA A 321 -1.47 2.76 -6.03
C ALA A 321 -1.93 2.61 -7.49
N PHE A 322 -1.46 1.55 -8.17
CA PHE A 322 -2.01 1.17 -9.47
C PHE A 322 -3.48 0.77 -9.33
N TYR A 323 -4.24 0.98 -10.38
CA TYR A 323 -5.62 0.53 -10.46
C TYR A 323 -5.72 -0.68 -11.39
N LEU A 324 -6.29 -1.75 -10.88
CA LEU A 324 -6.58 -2.98 -11.62
C LEU A 324 -8.10 -3.14 -11.69
N THR A 325 -8.66 -3.17 -12.91
CA THR A 325 -10.10 -3.31 -13.08
C THR A 325 -10.56 -4.76 -12.92
N ASP A 326 -11.82 -4.96 -12.62
CA ASP A 326 -12.41 -6.30 -12.52
C ASP A 326 -12.31 -7.06 -13.86
N GLU A 327 -12.42 -6.35 -14.99
CA GLU A 327 -12.27 -6.92 -16.32
C GLU A 327 -10.87 -7.46 -16.54
N GLN A 328 -9.84 -6.70 -16.16
CA GLN A 328 -8.44 -7.12 -16.26
C GLN A 328 -8.16 -8.35 -15.38
N ILE A 329 -8.72 -8.40 -14.17
CA ILE A 329 -8.60 -9.57 -13.29
C ILE A 329 -9.26 -10.80 -13.91
N LYS A 330 -10.50 -10.67 -14.40
CA LYS A 330 -11.24 -11.78 -15.02
C LYS A 330 -10.53 -12.30 -16.28
N GLU A 331 -10.00 -11.40 -17.09
CA GLU A 331 -9.23 -11.76 -18.29
C GLU A 331 -7.96 -12.54 -17.93
N TYR A 332 -7.22 -12.06 -16.92
CA TYR A 332 -6.02 -12.73 -16.42
C TYR A 332 -6.33 -14.13 -15.87
N VAL A 333 -7.33 -14.25 -14.99
CA VAL A 333 -7.75 -15.54 -14.41
C VAL A 333 -8.13 -16.54 -15.50
N LYS A 334 -8.90 -16.10 -16.51
CA LYS A 334 -9.28 -16.95 -17.67
C LYS A 334 -8.06 -17.34 -18.52
N GLY A 335 -7.12 -16.42 -18.73
CA GLY A 335 -5.92 -16.67 -19.52
C GLY A 335 -5.04 -17.74 -18.88
N VAL A 336 -4.77 -17.61 -17.58
CA VAL A 336 -3.97 -18.58 -16.81
C VAL A 336 -4.71 -19.93 -16.66
N GLY A 337 -6.01 -19.91 -16.33
CA GLY A 337 -6.81 -21.13 -16.18
C GLY A 337 -6.95 -21.96 -17.46
N ASN A 338 -6.81 -21.34 -18.64
CA ASN A 338 -6.86 -22.00 -19.94
C ASN A 338 -5.46 -22.35 -20.51
N GLY A 339 -4.38 -22.17 -19.74
CA GLY A 339 -3.01 -22.44 -20.21
C GLY A 339 -2.53 -21.52 -21.35
N ARG A 340 -3.11 -20.31 -21.49
CA ARG A 340 -2.77 -19.35 -22.58
C ARG A 340 -1.69 -18.34 -22.18
N LEU A 341 -1.30 -18.31 -20.91
CA LEU A 341 -0.27 -17.43 -20.37
C LEU A 341 0.76 -18.33 -19.65
N GLU A 342 1.73 -18.85 -20.38
CA GLU A 342 2.97 -19.41 -19.86
C GLU A 342 4.08 -18.36 -19.86
#